data_9ff4b9d0e82b230862a20ebcbcd63353
#
_entry.id   9ff4b9d0e82b230862a20ebcbcd63353
#
_cell.length_a   1.000
_cell.length_b   1.000
_cell.length_c   1.000
_cell.angle_alpha   90.00
_cell.angle_beta   90.00
_cell.angle_gamma   90.00
#
_symmetry.space_group_name_H-M   'P 1'
#
loop_
_entity.id
_entity.type
_entity.pdbx_description
1 polymer ?
#
loop_
_entity_poly.entity_id
_entity_poly.type
_entity_poly.pdbx_seq_one_letter_code
_entity_poly.pdbx_strand_id
1 'polypeptide(L)'
;ERTPHAVDFENSAVSLRIYSRYRLSPALLWHLRLLGELLGEFYMAKLREEQLRQASYVQAVHETGARMTHDIKNLLQSLNVLCSVAARDHHRDSAGLQALIRRQLPLITQRLSETLAKLQRPNAAGETWVPAQTWWDALGRQYRGEGVEFEAGAFSPEARLPRSLFDSVADNLIRNALAKRTAERGTRVRVSLACDGRIALRVRDSGGAVPPEMENTLLRAPVDSASGLGIGLYQAARQAESSGYQLALESNLDGDVCFALTGPAA
;
A
#
# COMPACT_ATOMS: atom_id res chain seq x y z
N GLU A 1 1.09 24.62 54.76
CA GLU A 1 0.90 24.16 53.36
C GLU A 1 -0.38 24.77 52.82
N ARG A 2 -0.29 25.68 51.82
CA ARG A 2 -1.48 26.25 51.18
C ARG A 2 -1.98 25.27 50.13
N THR A 3 -3.23 24.80 50.28
CA THR A 3 -3.90 23.97 49.24
C THR A 3 -3.90 24.72 47.91
N PRO A 4 -3.45 24.10 46.80
CA PRO A 4 -3.47 24.74 45.50
C PRO A 4 -4.92 24.96 45.03
N HIS A 5 -5.19 26.07 44.37
CA HIS A 5 -6.47 26.34 43.75
C HIS A 5 -6.59 25.42 42.52
N ALA A 6 -7.62 24.55 42.46
CA ALA A 6 -7.92 23.74 41.31
C ALA A 6 -9.06 24.38 40.50
N VAL A 7 -8.94 24.39 39.19
CA VAL A 7 -9.99 24.81 38.27
C VAL A 7 -10.20 23.68 37.27
N ASP A 8 -11.42 23.23 37.13
CA ASP A 8 -11.83 22.16 36.24
C ASP A 8 -12.52 22.75 35.00
N PHE A 9 -12.10 22.27 33.83
CA PHE A 9 -12.74 22.53 32.55
C PHE A 9 -13.14 21.19 31.94
N GLU A 10 -14.42 21.00 31.72
CA GLU A 10 -14.96 19.83 31.06
C GLU A 10 -15.70 20.23 29.80
N ASN A 11 -15.41 19.53 28.69
CA ASN A 11 -16.26 19.51 27.51
C ASN A 11 -16.55 18.06 27.14
N SER A 12 -17.29 17.83 26.05
CA SER A 12 -17.72 16.49 25.61
C SER A 12 -16.56 15.51 25.30
N ALA A 13 -15.34 15.98 25.13
CA ALA A 13 -14.20 15.18 24.68
C ALA A 13 -12.99 15.23 25.63
N VAL A 14 -12.82 16.30 26.38
CA VAL A 14 -11.62 16.55 27.18
C VAL A 14 -12.01 17.09 28.55
N SER A 15 -11.42 16.52 29.61
CA SER A 15 -11.45 17.06 30.96
C SER A 15 -10.06 17.57 31.31
N LEU A 16 -9.96 18.85 31.64
CA LEU A 16 -8.71 19.52 31.97
C LEU A 16 -8.78 20.06 33.40
N ARG A 17 -7.90 19.60 34.28
CA ARG A 17 -7.77 20.12 35.63
C ARG A 17 -6.48 20.88 35.80
N ILE A 18 -6.56 22.18 36.13
CA ILE A 18 -5.42 23.06 36.28
C ILE A 18 -5.23 23.39 37.78
N TYR A 19 -4.03 23.17 38.29
CA TYR A 19 -3.64 23.52 39.65
C TYR A 19 -2.81 24.79 39.62
N SER A 20 -3.20 25.78 40.37
CA SER A 20 -2.48 27.07 40.51
C SER A 20 -2.19 27.42 41.96
N ARG A 21 -1.02 28.01 42.19
CA ARG A 21 -0.62 28.54 43.51
C ARG A 21 -1.39 29.81 43.88
N TYR A 22 -1.89 30.52 42.91
CA TYR A 22 -2.63 31.79 43.05
C TYR A 22 -3.99 31.69 42.35
N ARG A 23 -4.93 32.54 42.80
CA ARG A 23 -6.22 32.66 42.10
C ARG A 23 -6.00 33.17 40.69
N LEU A 24 -6.52 32.49 39.70
CA LEU A 24 -6.46 32.88 38.30
C LEU A 24 -7.37 34.09 38.05
N SER A 25 -6.90 35.04 37.24
CA SER A 25 -7.73 36.16 36.82
C SER A 25 -8.89 35.70 35.90
N PRO A 26 -10.03 36.43 35.88
CA PRO A 26 -11.15 36.09 34.99
C PRO A 26 -10.76 36.00 33.52
N ALA A 27 -9.87 36.90 33.06
CA ALA A 27 -9.36 36.89 31.71
C ALA A 27 -8.55 35.62 31.39
N LEU A 28 -7.71 35.16 32.31
CA LEU A 28 -6.92 33.96 32.14
C LEU A 28 -7.84 32.71 32.15
N LEU A 29 -8.83 32.66 33.01
CA LEU A 29 -9.84 31.58 33.03
C LEU A 29 -10.60 31.48 31.71
N TRP A 30 -10.97 32.64 31.13
CA TRP A 30 -11.63 32.67 29.82
C TRP A 30 -10.74 32.12 28.70
N HIS A 31 -9.44 32.53 28.68
CA HIS A 31 -8.48 32.00 27.68
C HIS A 31 -8.26 30.49 27.84
N LEU A 32 -8.14 29.99 29.06
CA LEU A 32 -7.97 28.56 29.33
C LEU A 32 -9.20 27.77 28.91
N ARG A 33 -10.40 28.32 29.11
CA ARG A 33 -11.64 27.72 28.64
C ARG A 33 -11.68 27.62 27.11
N LEU A 34 -11.34 28.72 26.41
CA LEU A 34 -11.27 28.74 24.94
C LEU A 34 -10.25 27.74 24.42
N LEU A 35 -9.09 27.63 25.04
CA LEU A 35 -8.08 26.62 24.68
C LEU A 35 -8.60 25.20 24.89
N GLY A 36 -9.32 24.95 25.97
CA GLY A 36 -9.96 23.66 26.26
C GLY A 36 -11.01 23.30 25.20
N GLU A 37 -11.83 24.26 24.77
CA GLU A 37 -12.80 24.07 23.70
C GLU A 37 -12.13 23.76 22.37
N LEU A 38 -11.11 24.54 21.98
CA LEU A 38 -10.33 24.30 20.75
C LEU A 38 -9.62 22.94 20.74
N LEU A 39 -9.07 22.54 21.89
CA LEU A 39 -8.42 21.23 22.03
C LEU A 39 -9.43 20.10 21.87
N GLY A 40 -10.62 20.26 22.47
CA GLY A 40 -11.73 19.30 22.33
C GLY A 40 -12.21 19.15 20.91
N GLU A 41 -12.41 20.26 20.20
CA GLU A 41 -12.80 20.24 18.79
C GLU A 41 -11.73 19.58 17.91
N PHE A 42 -10.45 19.91 18.13
CA PHE A 42 -9.34 19.28 17.39
C PHE A 42 -9.29 17.77 17.66
N TYR A 43 -9.42 17.35 18.91
CA TYR A 43 -9.44 15.93 19.26
C TYR A 43 -10.61 15.19 18.61
N MET A 44 -11.81 15.75 18.65
CA MET A 44 -13.00 15.17 18.01
C MET A 44 -12.88 15.13 16.49
N ALA A 45 -12.26 16.15 15.88
CA ALA A 45 -11.99 16.15 14.43
C ALA A 45 -11.04 15.01 14.05
N LYS A 46 -9.97 14.81 14.82
CA LYS A 46 -9.02 13.69 14.61
C LYS A 46 -9.66 12.32 14.81
N LEU A 47 -10.54 12.19 15.78
CA LEU A 47 -11.26 10.93 16.04
C LEU A 47 -12.22 10.60 14.89
N ARG A 48 -12.94 11.62 14.36
CA ARG A 48 -13.81 11.45 13.18
C ARG A 48 -13.01 11.09 11.93
N GLU A 49 -11.87 11.74 11.71
CA GLU A 49 -10.96 11.42 10.60
C GLU A 49 -10.53 9.95 10.65
N GLU A 50 -10.14 9.45 11.83
CA GLU A 50 -9.74 8.05 12.00
C GLU A 50 -10.91 7.07 11.79
N GLN A 51 -12.10 7.40 12.30
CA GLN A 51 -13.29 6.58 12.09
C GLN A 51 -13.70 6.51 10.61
N LEU A 52 -13.68 7.63 9.90
CA LEU A 52 -13.95 7.68 8.46
C LEU A 52 -12.93 6.86 7.68
N ARG A 53 -11.66 6.96 8.07
CA ARG A 53 -10.56 6.20 7.49
C ARG A 53 -10.76 4.70 7.68
N GLN A 54 -11.17 4.29 8.88
CA GLN A 54 -11.42 2.89 9.20
C GLN A 54 -12.67 2.34 8.49
N ALA A 55 -13.73 3.14 8.39
CA ALA A 55 -14.93 2.78 7.65
C ALA A 55 -14.64 2.62 6.15
N SER A 56 -13.87 3.53 5.55
CA SER A 56 -13.42 3.44 4.16
C SER A 56 -12.57 2.18 3.90
N TYR A 57 -11.70 1.82 4.85
CA TYR A 57 -10.93 0.58 4.77
C TYR A 57 -11.81 -0.68 4.80
N VAL A 58 -12.78 -0.73 5.72
CA VAL A 58 -13.72 -1.86 5.83
C VAL A 58 -14.55 -1.98 4.55
N GLN A 59 -15.02 -0.87 4.00
CA GLN A 59 -15.76 -0.86 2.74
C GLN A 59 -14.90 -1.37 1.57
N ALA A 60 -13.66 -0.91 1.45
CA ALA A 60 -12.72 -1.40 0.44
C ALA A 60 -12.43 -2.90 0.57
N VAL A 61 -12.32 -3.41 1.80
CA VAL A 61 -12.18 -4.86 2.07
C VAL A 61 -13.43 -5.63 1.65
N HIS A 62 -14.62 -5.10 1.92
CA HIS A 62 -15.88 -5.74 1.50
C HIS A 62 -16.05 -5.75 -0.02
N GLU A 63 -15.78 -4.66 -0.71
CA GLU A 63 -15.82 -4.60 -2.17
C GLU A 63 -14.78 -5.54 -2.79
N THR A 64 -13.57 -5.57 -2.20
CA THR A 64 -12.52 -6.51 -2.60
C THR A 64 -12.95 -7.95 -2.38
N GLY A 65 -13.58 -8.27 -1.24
CA GLY A 65 -14.09 -9.60 -0.92
C GLY A 65 -15.14 -10.08 -1.95
N ALA A 66 -16.02 -9.20 -2.39
CA ALA A 66 -17.01 -9.51 -3.41
C ALA A 66 -16.36 -9.80 -4.78
N ARG A 67 -15.40 -8.99 -5.21
CA ARG A 67 -14.63 -9.21 -6.45
C ARG A 67 -13.79 -10.50 -6.37
N MET A 68 -13.14 -10.76 -5.22
CA MET A 68 -12.41 -12.00 -4.98
C MET A 68 -13.31 -13.24 -5.03
N THR A 69 -14.50 -13.16 -4.45
CA THR A 69 -15.47 -14.26 -4.52
C THR A 69 -15.85 -14.55 -5.96
N HIS A 70 -16.01 -13.51 -6.78
CA HIS A 70 -16.26 -13.65 -8.22
C HIS A 70 -15.07 -14.30 -8.95
N ASP A 71 -13.83 -13.88 -8.65
CA ASP A 71 -12.62 -14.42 -9.26
C ASP A 71 -12.38 -15.88 -8.87
N ILE A 72 -12.56 -16.21 -7.58
CA ILE A 72 -12.50 -17.60 -7.09
C ILE A 72 -13.58 -18.45 -7.77
N LYS A 73 -14.81 -17.93 -7.93
CA LYS A 73 -15.89 -18.63 -8.64
C LYS A 73 -15.52 -18.90 -10.10
N ASN A 74 -14.93 -17.93 -10.80
CA ASN A 74 -14.47 -18.08 -12.17
C ASN A 74 -13.32 -19.11 -12.29
N LEU A 75 -12.39 -19.12 -11.33
CA LEU A 75 -11.32 -20.12 -11.26
C LEU A 75 -11.87 -21.53 -11.03
N LEU A 76 -12.82 -21.70 -10.10
CA LEU A 76 -13.50 -22.96 -9.85
C LEU A 76 -14.29 -23.42 -11.07
N GLN A 77 -14.94 -22.52 -11.77
CA GLN A 77 -15.68 -22.84 -13.00
C GLN A 77 -14.74 -23.29 -14.12
N SER A 78 -13.58 -22.64 -14.28
CA SER A 78 -12.54 -23.06 -15.23
C SER A 78 -11.97 -24.44 -14.89
N LEU A 79 -11.72 -24.71 -13.60
CA LEU A 79 -11.30 -26.03 -13.12
C LEU A 79 -12.37 -27.10 -13.37
N ASN A 80 -13.64 -26.79 -13.10
CA ASN A 80 -14.74 -27.74 -13.35
C ASN A 80 -14.90 -28.06 -14.84
N VAL A 81 -14.69 -27.07 -15.72
CA VAL A 81 -14.69 -27.31 -17.18
C VAL A 81 -13.54 -28.25 -17.57
N LEU A 82 -12.32 -28.01 -17.06
CA LEU A 82 -11.17 -28.89 -17.30
C LEU A 82 -11.42 -30.31 -16.79
N CYS A 83 -11.97 -30.45 -15.58
CA CYS A 83 -12.33 -31.76 -15.02
C CYS A 83 -13.46 -32.48 -15.84
N SER A 84 -14.43 -31.71 -16.31
CA SER A 84 -15.54 -32.30 -17.12
C SER A 84 -15.07 -32.73 -18.50
N VAL A 85 -14.15 -31.99 -19.12
CA VAL A 85 -13.51 -32.40 -20.38
C VAL A 85 -12.65 -33.64 -20.16
N ALA A 86 -11.84 -33.66 -19.09
CA ALA A 86 -11.03 -34.82 -18.72
C ALA A 86 -11.88 -36.09 -18.43
N ALA A 87 -13.05 -35.91 -17.82
CA ALA A 87 -13.95 -37.02 -17.50
C ALA A 87 -14.71 -37.59 -18.72
N ARG A 88 -14.92 -36.78 -19.77
CA ARG A 88 -15.63 -37.18 -21.00
C ARG A 88 -14.72 -37.84 -22.02
N ASP A 89 -13.42 -37.53 -22.02
CA ASP A 89 -12.44 -38.02 -23.01
C ASP A 89 -11.73 -39.27 -22.53
N HIS A 90 -12.50 -40.34 -22.29
CA HIS A 90 -11.89 -41.63 -21.91
C HIS A 90 -11.19 -42.36 -23.06
N HIS A 91 -11.32 -41.96 -24.34
CA HIS A 91 -10.81 -42.81 -25.41
C HIS A 91 -10.24 -42.18 -26.71
N ARG A 92 -10.13 -40.87 -26.93
CA ARG A 92 -9.67 -40.42 -28.28
C ARG A 92 -8.72 -39.26 -28.43
N ASP A 93 -8.50 -38.37 -27.43
CA ASP A 93 -7.56 -37.25 -27.65
C ASP A 93 -6.81 -36.84 -26.39
N SER A 94 -5.97 -37.71 -25.86
CA SER A 94 -5.12 -37.42 -24.69
C SER A 94 -4.13 -36.26 -24.95
N ALA A 95 -3.75 -35.98 -26.22
CA ALA A 95 -2.83 -34.95 -26.59
C ALA A 95 -3.49 -33.56 -26.51
N GLY A 96 -4.74 -33.42 -26.97
CA GLY A 96 -5.51 -32.19 -26.89
C GLY A 96 -5.79 -31.78 -25.43
N LEU A 97 -6.21 -32.77 -24.62
CA LEU A 97 -6.42 -32.52 -23.18
C LEU A 97 -5.15 -32.14 -22.44
N GLN A 98 -4.02 -32.82 -22.71
CA GLN A 98 -2.71 -32.46 -22.14
C GLN A 98 -2.27 -31.05 -22.55
N ALA A 99 -2.46 -30.65 -23.81
CA ALA A 99 -2.15 -29.30 -24.27
C ALA A 99 -3.03 -28.25 -23.59
N LEU A 100 -4.31 -28.53 -23.39
CA LEU A 100 -5.24 -27.63 -22.70
C LEU A 100 -4.88 -27.47 -21.21
N ILE A 101 -4.57 -28.57 -20.53
CA ILE A 101 -4.11 -28.58 -19.13
C ILE A 101 -2.79 -27.79 -18.99
N ARG A 102 -1.80 -28.06 -19.84
CA ARG A 102 -0.51 -27.37 -19.82
C ARG A 102 -0.64 -25.86 -20.04
N ARG A 103 -1.64 -25.44 -20.81
CA ARG A 103 -1.90 -24.03 -21.08
C ARG A 103 -2.70 -23.33 -19.98
N GLN A 104 -3.70 -24.00 -19.41
CA GLN A 104 -4.65 -23.38 -18.48
C GLN A 104 -4.21 -23.48 -17.01
N LEU A 105 -3.59 -24.58 -16.61
CA LEU A 105 -3.18 -24.79 -15.23
C LEU A 105 -2.20 -23.72 -14.70
N PRO A 106 -1.17 -23.30 -15.45
CA PRO A 106 -0.28 -22.21 -15.00
C PRO A 106 -1.03 -20.89 -14.80
N LEU A 107 -1.98 -20.56 -15.69
CA LEU A 107 -2.77 -19.33 -15.57
C LEU A 107 -3.67 -19.35 -14.34
N ILE A 108 -4.29 -20.49 -14.05
CA ILE A 108 -5.13 -20.67 -12.86
C ILE A 108 -4.28 -20.57 -11.60
N THR A 109 -3.13 -21.25 -11.57
CA THR A 109 -2.20 -21.21 -10.42
C THR A 109 -1.66 -19.81 -10.19
N GLN A 110 -1.29 -19.09 -11.24
CA GLN A 110 -0.84 -17.71 -11.14
C GLN A 110 -1.92 -16.80 -10.56
N ARG A 111 -3.15 -16.84 -11.10
CA ARG A 111 -4.28 -16.05 -10.60
C ARG A 111 -4.63 -16.38 -9.15
N LEU A 112 -4.58 -17.67 -8.77
CA LEU A 112 -4.80 -18.10 -7.39
C LEU A 112 -3.72 -17.55 -6.46
N SER A 113 -2.45 -17.62 -6.85
CA SER A 113 -1.32 -17.07 -6.09
C SER A 113 -1.43 -15.55 -5.93
N GLU A 114 -1.80 -14.83 -6.99
CA GLU A 114 -2.04 -13.38 -6.95
C GLU A 114 -3.20 -13.02 -6.01
N THR A 115 -4.29 -13.80 -6.04
CA THR A 115 -5.45 -13.61 -5.16
C THR A 115 -5.09 -13.88 -3.70
N LEU A 116 -4.33 -14.95 -3.42
CA LEU A 116 -3.84 -15.26 -2.08
C LEU A 116 -2.84 -14.23 -1.55
N ALA A 117 -1.92 -13.75 -2.38
CA ALA A 117 -0.98 -12.70 -2.01
C ALA A 117 -1.71 -11.39 -1.59
N LYS A 118 -2.82 -11.08 -2.24
CA LYS A 118 -3.68 -9.93 -1.90
C LYS A 118 -4.43 -10.10 -0.56
N LEU A 119 -4.65 -11.35 -0.11
CA LEU A 119 -5.29 -11.68 1.18
C LEU A 119 -4.30 -11.71 2.35
N GLN A 120 -3.03 -11.94 2.08
CA GLN A 120 -2.03 -11.97 3.13
C GLN A 120 -1.85 -10.56 3.69
N ARG A 121 -2.40 -10.33 4.90
CA ARG A 121 -2.04 -9.14 5.70
C ARG A 121 -0.53 -9.14 5.89
N PRO A 122 0.13 -7.96 5.86
CA PRO A 122 1.47 -7.86 6.41
C PRO A 122 1.42 -8.42 7.83
N ASN A 123 2.13 -9.52 8.06
CA ASN A 123 2.21 -10.12 9.38
C ASN A 123 2.81 -9.08 10.34
N ALA A 124 2.12 -8.84 11.44
CA ALA A 124 2.65 -8.14 12.62
C ALA A 124 3.73 -8.95 13.39
N ALA A 125 4.35 -9.93 12.74
CA ALA A 125 5.57 -10.56 13.21
C ALA A 125 6.71 -9.56 12.99
N GLY A 126 7.47 -9.25 14.02
CA GLY A 126 8.44 -8.18 14.11
C GLY A 126 9.20 -7.91 12.81
N GLU A 127 9.21 -6.66 12.42
CA GLU A 127 9.75 -6.19 11.15
C GLU A 127 11.22 -6.65 10.99
N THR A 128 11.46 -7.45 9.97
CA THR A 128 12.81 -7.97 9.70
C THR A 128 13.59 -6.95 8.91
N TRP A 129 14.60 -6.35 9.53
CA TRP A 129 15.50 -5.42 8.88
C TRP A 129 16.61 -6.17 8.15
N VAL A 130 16.80 -5.87 6.87
CA VAL A 130 17.84 -6.50 6.02
C VAL A 130 18.77 -5.43 5.45
N PRO A 131 20.06 -5.79 5.18
CA PRO A 131 20.96 -4.88 4.47
C PRO A 131 20.38 -4.46 3.12
N ALA A 132 20.40 -3.15 2.82
CA ALA A 132 19.80 -2.58 1.61
C ALA A 132 20.40 -3.22 0.34
N GLN A 133 21.72 -3.44 0.30
CA GLN A 133 22.39 -4.09 -0.82
C GLN A 133 21.88 -5.53 -1.05
N THR A 134 21.74 -6.32 0.03
CA THR A 134 21.25 -7.71 -0.08
C THR A 134 19.81 -7.76 -0.63
N TRP A 135 18.98 -6.85 -0.17
CA TRP A 135 17.60 -6.73 -0.65
C TRP A 135 17.57 -6.31 -2.12
N TRP A 136 18.37 -5.31 -2.50
CA TRP A 136 18.48 -4.82 -3.88
C TRP A 136 18.88 -5.91 -4.86
N ASP A 137 19.90 -6.68 -4.51
CA ASP A 137 20.36 -7.81 -5.33
C ASP A 137 19.28 -8.90 -5.48
N ALA A 138 18.50 -9.12 -4.43
CA ALA A 138 17.38 -10.07 -4.47
C ALA A 138 16.27 -9.57 -5.40
N LEU A 139 15.88 -8.29 -5.32
CA LEU A 139 14.90 -7.68 -6.19
C LEU A 139 15.32 -7.75 -7.67
N GLY A 140 16.58 -7.43 -7.97
CA GLY A 140 17.12 -7.51 -9.33
C GLY A 140 17.11 -8.93 -9.89
N ARG A 141 17.32 -9.95 -9.04
CA ARG A 141 17.18 -11.35 -9.46
C ARG A 141 15.73 -11.74 -9.71
N GLN A 142 14.80 -11.28 -8.89
CA GLN A 142 13.37 -11.59 -9.01
C GLN A 142 12.79 -11.10 -10.35
N TYR A 143 13.17 -9.91 -10.79
CA TYR A 143 12.68 -9.31 -12.04
C TYR A 143 13.62 -9.47 -13.24
N ARG A 144 14.60 -10.38 -13.14
CA ARG A 144 15.53 -10.66 -14.23
C ARG A 144 14.78 -11.22 -15.45
N GLY A 145 14.97 -10.58 -16.61
CA GLY A 145 14.31 -10.98 -17.86
C GLY A 145 12.93 -10.35 -18.09
N GLU A 146 12.40 -9.59 -17.12
CA GLU A 146 11.13 -8.87 -17.29
C GLU A 146 11.30 -7.50 -17.96
N GLY A 147 12.50 -7.14 -18.41
CA GLY A 147 12.77 -5.87 -19.08
C GLY A 147 12.62 -4.66 -18.16
N VAL A 148 12.96 -4.83 -16.89
CA VAL A 148 13.07 -3.77 -15.89
C VAL A 148 14.52 -3.35 -15.78
N GLU A 149 14.79 -2.05 -15.90
CA GLU A 149 16.11 -1.45 -15.72
C GLU A 149 16.33 -1.16 -14.23
N PHE A 150 17.45 -1.64 -13.66
CA PHE A 150 17.82 -1.42 -12.26
C PHE A 150 19.02 -0.49 -12.18
N GLU A 151 18.86 0.66 -11.52
CA GLU A 151 19.91 1.66 -11.29
C GLU A 151 20.22 1.72 -9.79
N ALA A 152 21.38 1.21 -9.38
CA ALA A 152 21.85 1.34 -8.01
C ALA A 152 22.35 2.77 -7.78
N GLY A 153 21.79 3.43 -6.78
CA GLY A 153 22.30 4.70 -6.25
C GLY A 153 23.46 4.49 -5.26
N ALA A 154 23.79 5.52 -4.50
CA ALA A 154 24.73 5.40 -3.41
C ALA A 154 24.11 4.59 -2.25
N PHE A 155 24.80 3.55 -1.81
CA PHE A 155 24.45 2.76 -0.63
C PHE A 155 25.43 3.03 0.49
N SER A 156 24.91 3.44 1.65
CA SER A 156 25.69 3.31 2.88
C SER A 156 25.85 1.82 3.22
N PRO A 157 27.05 1.33 3.54
CA PRO A 157 27.27 -0.08 3.90
C PRO A 157 26.42 -0.56 5.08
N GLU A 158 26.02 0.35 5.95
CA GLU A 158 25.24 0.08 7.16
C GLU A 158 23.73 0.22 6.93
N ALA A 159 23.31 0.71 5.77
CA ALA A 159 21.89 0.97 5.48
C ALA A 159 21.08 -0.33 5.55
N ARG A 160 20.05 -0.31 6.38
CA ARG A 160 19.10 -1.41 6.53
C ARG A 160 17.71 -0.90 6.21
N LEU A 161 16.87 -1.77 5.69
CA LEU A 161 15.50 -1.46 5.33
C LEU A 161 14.52 -2.55 5.83
N PRO A 162 13.28 -2.18 6.12
CA PRO A 162 12.23 -3.11 6.54
C PRO A 162 11.78 -3.95 5.36
N ARG A 163 12.16 -5.23 5.39
CA ARG A 163 11.99 -6.14 4.26
C ARG A 163 10.55 -6.25 3.79
N SER A 164 9.61 -6.48 4.71
CA SER A 164 8.21 -6.71 4.37
C SER A 164 7.57 -5.51 3.67
N LEU A 165 7.89 -4.29 4.12
CA LEU A 165 7.44 -3.06 3.50
C LEU A 165 8.00 -2.92 2.08
N PHE A 166 9.33 -3.06 1.93
CA PHE A 166 9.99 -2.85 0.66
C PHE A 166 9.63 -3.92 -0.38
N ASP A 167 9.49 -5.18 0.03
CA ASP A 167 8.98 -6.26 -0.84
C ASP A 167 7.57 -5.94 -1.35
N SER A 168 6.66 -5.54 -0.47
CA SER A 168 5.27 -5.23 -0.80
C SER A 168 5.16 -4.01 -1.72
N VAL A 169 5.83 -2.91 -1.39
CA VAL A 169 5.76 -1.67 -2.17
C VAL A 169 6.42 -1.84 -3.53
N ALA A 170 7.62 -2.42 -3.59
CA ALA A 170 8.33 -2.66 -4.85
C ALA A 170 7.51 -3.53 -5.80
N ASP A 171 6.96 -4.65 -5.31
CA ASP A 171 6.14 -5.55 -6.12
C ASP A 171 4.90 -4.83 -6.67
N ASN A 172 4.17 -4.07 -5.85
CA ASN A 172 3.02 -3.29 -6.30
C ASN A 172 3.38 -2.26 -7.38
N LEU A 173 4.44 -1.48 -7.16
CA LEU A 173 4.85 -0.44 -8.10
C LEU A 173 5.37 -1.02 -9.43
N ILE A 174 6.24 -2.04 -9.35
CA ILE A 174 6.81 -2.66 -10.56
C ILE A 174 5.72 -3.35 -11.38
N ARG A 175 4.80 -4.08 -10.73
CA ARG A 175 3.67 -4.72 -11.44
C ARG A 175 2.75 -3.72 -12.11
N ASN A 176 2.49 -2.57 -11.48
CA ASN A 176 1.71 -1.51 -12.09
C ASN A 176 2.40 -0.95 -13.34
N ALA A 177 3.70 -0.69 -13.26
CA ALA A 177 4.49 -0.22 -14.40
C ALA A 177 4.55 -1.26 -15.54
N LEU A 178 4.70 -2.55 -15.21
CA LEU A 178 4.69 -3.65 -16.18
C LEU A 178 3.31 -3.85 -16.82
N ALA A 179 2.23 -3.63 -16.08
CA ALA A 179 0.86 -3.68 -16.61
C ALA A 179 0.63 -2.57 -17.64
N LYS A 180 1.12 -1.35 -17.38
CA LYS A 180 1.12 -0.25 -18.36
C LYS A 180 1.87 -0.65 -19.64
N ARG A 181 3.06 -1.25 -19.52
CA ARG A 181 3.83 -1.70 -20.68
C ARG A 181 3.09 -2.71 -21.55
N THR A 182 2.23 -3.54 -20.94
CA THR A 182 1.40 -4.48 -21.69
C THR A 182 0.33 -3.76 -22.51
N ALA A 183 -0.22 -2.65 -21.99
CA ALA A 183 -1.21 -1.82 -22.68
C ALA A 183 -0.57 -0.84 -23.67
N GLU A 184 0.58 -0.27 -23.34
CA GLU A 184 1.30 0.75 -24.10
C GLU A 184 2.67 0.20 -24.52
N ARG A 185 2.76 -0.28 -25.78
CA ARG A 185 4.00 -0.87 -26.31
C ARG A 185 5.14 0.17 -26.32
N GLY A 186 6.29 -0.22 -25.76
CA GLY A 186 7.48 0.63 -25.72
C GLY A 186 7.71 1.32 -24.38
N THR A 187 6.80 1.19 -23.42
CA THR A 187 7.00 1.71 -22.06
C THR A 187 8.22 1.04 -21.41
N ARG A 188 9.18 1.86 -21.00
CA ARG A 188 10.35 1.44 -20.21
C ARG A 188 10.03 1.55 -18.74
N VAL A 189 10.52 0.59 -17.97
CA VAL A 189 10.36 0.56 -16.49
C VAL A 189 11.74 0.60 -15.86
N ARG A 190 11.96 1.58 -14.99
CA ARG A 190 13.21 1.79 -14.29
C ARG A 190 12.98 1.81 -12.80
N VAL A 191 13.81 1.08 -12.07
CA VAL A 191 13.79 1.04 -10.61
C VAL A 191 15.12 1.56 -10.10
N SER A 192 15.09 2.47 -9.14
CA SER A 192 16.30 2.98 -8.49
C SER A 192 16.15 2.94 -6.97
N LEU A 193 17.23 2.64 -6.27
CA LEU A 193 17.33 2.67 -4.82
C LEU A 193 18.55 3.49 -4.42
N ALA A 194 18.35 4.45 -3.53
CA ALA A 194 19.41 5.24 -2.90
C ALA A 194 19.26 5.18 -1.38
N CYS A 195 20.37 5.00 -0.67
CA CYS A 195 20.43 4.88 0.78
C CYS A 195 21.59 5.72 1.31
N ASP A 196 21.47 7.05 1.21
CA ASP A 196 22.46 8.01 1.72
C ASP A 196 21.75 9.00 2.65
N GLY A 197 21.84 8.74 3.96
CA GLY A 197 21.13 9.51 4.99
C GLY A 197 19.60 9.33 5.01
N ARG A 198 18.99 9.05 3.87
CA ARG A 198 17.59 8.66 3.72
C ARG A 198 17.48 7.53 2.71
N ILE A 199 16.48 6.67 2.89
CA ILE A 199 16.17 5.64 1.90
C ILE A 199 15.15 6.20 0.91
N ALA A 200 15.42 6.00 -0.40
CA ALA A 200 14.50 6.38 -1.46
C ALA A 200 14.48 5.27 -2.53
N LEU A 201 13.37 4.53 -2.58
CA LEU A 201 13.05 3.59 -3.66
C LEU A 201 12.16 4.31 -4.66
N ARG A 202 12.56 4.38 -5.93
CA ARG A 202 11.78 4.96 -7.02
C ARG A 202 11.49 3.92 -8.09
N VAL A 203 10.25 3.90 -8.53
CA VAL A 203 9.84 3.14 -9.70
C VAL A 203 9.28 4.13 -10.71
N ARG A 204 9.93 4.19 -11.87
CA ARG A 204 9.61 5.11 -12.96
C ARG A 204 9.18 4.35 -14.18
N ASP A 205 8.13 4.81 -14.83
CA ASP A 205 7.71 4.30 -16.14
C ASP A 205 7.58 5.42 -17.17
N SER A 206 7.82 5.09 -18.44
CA SER A 206 7.68 6.02 -19.56
C SER A 206 6.32 5.91 -20.25
N GLY A 207 5.29 5.46 -19.56
CA GLY A 207 3.91 5.40 -20.06
C GLY A 207 3.14 6.70 -19.86
N GLY A 208 1.84 6.66 -20.14
CA GLY A 208 0.94 7.80 -19.97
C GLY A 208 0.80 8.24 -18.51
N ALA A 209 0.57 9.52 -18.30
CA ALA A 209 0.35 10.10 -16.98
C ALA A 209 -0.88 9.49 -16.28
N VAL A 210 -0.87 9.51 -14.96
CA VAL A 210 -2.06 9.19 -14.16
C VAL A 210 -3.10 10.29 -14.38
N PRO A 211 -4.38 9.94 -14.66
CA PRO A 211 -5.42 10.94 -14.85
C PRO A 211 -5.53 11.91 -13.66
N PRO A 212 -5.75 13.21 -13.90
CA PRO A 212 -5.80 14.23 -12.84
C PRO A 212 -6.84 13.92 -11.75
N GLU A 213 -7.97 13.29 -12.12
CA GLU A 213 -9.03 12.92 -11.20
C GLU A 213 -8.56 11.83 -10.21
N MET A 214 -7.59 11.01 -10.61
CA MET A 214 -7.06 9.91 -9.80
C MET A 214 -5.82 10.31 -8.99
N GLU A 215 -5.08 11.33 -9.41
CA GLU A 215 -3.80 11.72 -8.82
C GLU A 215 -3.90 11.97 -7.30
N ASN A 216 -4.92 12.70 -6.87
CA ASN A 216 -5.15 13.01 -5.46
C ASN A 216 -5.73 11.86 -4.64
N THR A 217 -6.31 10.85 -5.31
CA THR A 217 -7.07 9.77 -4.67
C THR A 217 -6.27 8.47 -4.59
N LEU A 218 -5.38 8.24 -5.57
CA LEU A 218 -4.69 6.98 -5.84
C LEU A 218 -3.96 6.37 -4.62
N LEU A 219 -3.37 7.22 -3.76
CA LEU A 219 -2.66 6.81 -2.56
C LEU A 219 -3.50 6.96 -1.28
N ARG A 220 -4.68 7.59 -1.36
CA ARG A 220 -5.52 7.93 -0.20
C ARG A 220 -6.79 7.10 -0.10
N ALA A 221 -7.29 6.59 -1.22
CA ALA A 221 -8.48 5.76 -1.28
C ALA A 221 -8.34 4.69 -2.38
N PRO A 222 -9.10 3.59 -2.30
CA PRO A 222 -9.21 2.63 -3.39
C PRO A 222 -9.75 3.30 -4.65
N VAL A 223 -9.16 2.98 -5.80
CA VAL A 223 -9.60 3.49 -7.11
C VAL A 223 -9.95 2.32 -8.03
N ASP A 224 -10.93 2.50 -8.90
CA ASP A 224 -11.25 1.50 -9.92
C ASP A 224 -10.10 1.37 -10.91
N SER A 225 -9.63 0.14 -11.14
CA SER A 225 -8.57 -0.14 -12.08
C SER A 225 -8.99 -1.22 -13.08
N ALA A 226 -8.72 -0.99 -14.35
CA ALA A 226 -9.04 -1.93 -15.42
C ALA A 226 -8.22 -3.22 -15.36
N SER A 227 -7.05 -3.20 -14.72
CA SER A 227 -6.09 -4.31 -14.67
C SER A 227 -5.94 -4.99 -13.31
N GLY A 228 -6.68 -4.55 -12.28
CA GLY A 228 -6.54 -5.10 -10.93
C GLY A 228 -7.64 -4.66 -9.97
N LEU A 229 -7.43 -4.93 -8.67
CA LEU A 229 -8.40 -4.59 -7.61
C LEU A 229 -8.40 -3.09 -7.24
N GLY A 230 -7.50 -2.29 -7.80
CA GLY A 230 -7.43 -0.84 -7.56
C GLY A 230 -7.02 -0.42 -6.15
N ILE A 231 -6.61 -1.35 -5.30
CA ILE A 231 -6.27 -1.10 -3.90
C ILE A 231 -4.78 -1.22 -3.58
N GLY A 232 -3.97 -1.74 -4.52
CA GLY A 232 -2.55 -2.04 -4.26
C GLY A 232 -1.75 -0.81 -3.84
N LEU A 233 -1.88 0.31 -4.54
CA LEU A 233 -1.18 1.56 -4.22
C LEU A 233 -1.68 2.18 -2.91
N TYR A 234 -2.97 2.15 -2.65
CA TYR A 234 -3.54 2.59 -1.38
C TYR A 234 -3.01 1.77 -0.20
N GLN A 235 -3.01 0.43 -0.32
CA GLN A 235 -2.45 -0.45 0.72
C GLN A 235 -0.96 -0.22 0.93
N ALA A 236 -0.18 -0.08 -0.15
CA ALA A 236 1.25 0.23 -0.10
C ALA A 236 1.51 1.58 0.61
N ALA A 237 0.72 2.61 0.32
CA ALA A 237 0.83 3.91 0.99
C ALA A 237 0.52 3.81 2.48
N ARG A 238 -0.52 3.07 2.85
CA ARG A 238 -0.91 2.85 4.25
C ARG A 238 0.16 2.07 5.02
N GLN A 239 0.71 1.02 4.41
CA GLN A 239 1.80 0.26 5.00
C GLN A 239 3.04 1.12 5.20
N ALA A 240 3.38 1.96 4.21
CA ALA A 240 4.49 2.91 4.31
C ALA A 240 4.31 3.86 5.50
N GLU A 241 3.15 4.53 5.60
CA GLU A 241 2.85 5.44 6.71
C GLU A 241 2.96 4.75 8.08
N SER A 242 2.44 3.53 8.22
CA SER A 242 2.50 2.78 9.49
C SER A 242 3.93 2.41 9.90
N SER A 243 4.85 2.32 8.93
CA SER A 243 6.26 2.02 9.14
C SER A 243 7.16 3.27 9.19
N GLY A 244 6.58 4.48 9.20
CA GLY A 244 7.34 5.74 9.22
C GLY A 244 7.93 6.15 7.87
N TYR A 245 7.44 5.56 6.77
CA TYR A 245 7.81 5.88 5.39
C TYR A 245 6.68 6.63 4.69
N GLN A 246 7.00 7.30 3.59
CA GLN A 246 6.03 8.00 2.76
C GLN A 246 6.10 7.47 1.32
N LEU A 247 4.96 7.03 0.78
CA LEU A 247 4.81 6.74 -0.64
C LEU A 247 4.15 7.94 -1.32
N ALA A 248 4.77 8.44 -2.39
CA ALA A 248 4.28 9.59 -3.13
C ALA A 248 4.41 9.39 -4.65
N LEU A 249 3.58 10.09 -5.41
CA LEU A 249 3.75 10.28 -6.84
C LEU A 249 4.66 11.50 -7.03
N GLU A 250 5.94 11.26 -7.38
CA GLU A 250 6.99 12.29 -7.45
C GLU A 250 6.97 13.03 -8.78
N SER A 251 6.62 12.34 -9.87
CA SER A 251 6.42 12.92 -11.21
C SER A 251 5.19 12.28 -11.87
N ASN A 252 4.37 13.09 -12.54
CA ASN A 252 3.18 12.64 -13.25
C ASN A 252 3.06 13.37 -14.61
N LEU A 253 3.95 13.02 -15.54
CA LEU A 253 3.96 13.54 -16.90
C LEU A 253 3.90 12.38 -17.89
N ASP A 254 3.35 12.63 -19.07
CA ASP A 254 3.40 11.66 -20.16
C ASP A 254 4.87 11.34 -20.51
N GLY A 255 5.20 10.06 -20.43
CA GLY A 255 6.58 9.59 -20.61
C GLY A 255 7.46 9.65 -19.36
N ASP A 256 6.96 10.15 -18.25
CA ASP A 256 7.70 10.25 -16.98
C ASP A 256 6.77 10.19 -15.76
N VAL A 257 6.34 8.99 -15.41
CA VAL A 257 5.56 8.73 -14.19
C VAL A 257 6.47 8.08 -13.16
N CYS A 258 6.60 8.68 -11.99
CA CYS A 258 7.50 8.22 -10.93
C CYS A 258 6.80 8.13 -9.59
N PHE A 259 6.78 6.94 -9.00
CA PHE A 259 6.40 6.73 -7.61
C PHE A 259 7.65 6.56 -6.76
N ALA A 260 7.67 7.22 -5.59
CA ALA A 260 8.79 7.17 -4.67
C ALA A 260 8.33 6.75 -3.26
N LEU A 261 8.99 5.75 -2.68
CA LEU A 261 8.93 5.41 -1.26
C LEU A 261 10.15 6.02 -0.58
N THR A 262 9.93 6.94 0.35
CA THR A 262 11.00 7.64 1.07
C THR A 262 10.83 7.50 2.58
N GLY A 263 11.96 7.42 3.31
CA GLY A 263 11.93 7.34 4.76
C GLY A 263 13.31 7.43 5.39
N PRO A 264 13.40 7.28 6.72
CA PRO A 264 14.67 7.30 7.41
C PRO A 264 15.51 6.08 7.03
N ALA A 265 16.82 6.27 6.97
CA ALA A 265 17.77 5.16 7.04
C ALA A 265 17.93 4.76 8.50
N ALA A 266 17.86 3.46 8.81
CA ALA A 266 18.14 2.93 10.14
C ALA A 266 19.60 2.54 10.24
#